data_706ea38d61436d2e39fbfe840dc73f34
#
_entry.id   706ea38d61436d2e39fbfe840dc73f34
#
_cell.length_a   1.000
_cell.length_b   1.000
_cell.length_c   1.000
_cell.angle_alpha   90.00
_cell.angle_beta   90.00
_cell.angle_gamma   90.00
#
_symmetry.space_group_name_H-M   'P 1'
#
loop_
_entity.id
_entity.type
_entity.pdbx_description
1 polymer ?
#
loop_
_entity_poly.entity_id
_entity_poly.type
_entity_poly.pdbx_seq_one_letter_code
_entity_poly.pdbx_strand_id
1 'polypeptide(L)'
;KSYIINSNHDIDVMFLTTEPDNFFDEDTGIYVFGPDGTYDTNQPYFGANFWEDWERPIHLSFHENGTDNFSEFNAGVKIFGGWSRGQNGQRSMSLFARAQYGDSKFEHSFFDQLPYDKFEAMVLRNSGQDWMRSSMKDITLTSLMRGSGLDFQEHNPVATYINSEYWGMYNLREKINEHMLASKHNVEADDITLLTNNAEEIEGSNDEYNQLISYVNSTNLSLDSNFEYVDEQIDLKEYAVYQASNIFFNNTDWPGNNIKFWKHPAGKWRWIMYDTDFGFGPFWNINNYNENTLSFALDPNGPGWPNPSWSTLLFRRLTTNTGFRNRFINRYADELNTRFLATNIKAHIDQIFATISPEVTAHYERWKDDPSLTNNGIFISDINAWIGYYIAEMKNFADNRPSIVKNHIMSQFNLPDSHPLTITNNSVSEGFVEVNENLNIQEPSWTGDYFETVPVQLKAIAAPGYEF
;
A
#
# COMPACT_ATOMS: atom_id res chain seq x y z
N LYS A 1 -28.31 -6.45 -18.46
CA LYS A 1 -27.32 -7.49 -18.77
C LYS A 1 -26.29 -6.92 -19.70
N SER A 2 -25.01 -6.98 -19.31
CA SER A 2 -23.88 -6.60 -20.12
C SER A 2 -23.34 -7.81 -20.87
N TYR A 3 -22.88 -7.61 -22.09
CA TYR A 3 -22.28 -8.65 -22.92
C TYR A 3 -20.99 -8.10 -23.54
N ILE A 4 -19.92 -8.90 -23.53
CA ILE A 4 -18.69 -8.64 -24.27
C ILE A 4 -18.82 -9.33 -25.62
N ILE A 5 -18.72 -8.56 -26.71
CA ILE A 5 -18.77 -9.09 -28.07
C ILE A 5 -17.49 -8.68 -28.79
N ASN A 6 -16.70 -9.66 -29.24
CA ASN A 6 -15.45 -9.45 -29.99
C ASN A 6 -14.39 -8.60 -29.25
N SER A 7 -14.38 -8.62 -27.93
CA SER A 7 -13.34 -8.02 -27.09
C SER A 7 -12.65 -9.13 -26.33
N ASN A 8 -11.34 -9.24 -26.45
CA ASN A 8 -10.54 -10.19 -25.71
C ASN A 8 -9.78 -9.41 -24.62
N HIS A 9 -10.17 -9.62 -23.37
CA HIS A 9 -9.39 -9.21 -22.23
C HIS A 9 -8.73 -10.44 -21.63
N ASP A 10 -7.47 -10.33 -21.23
CA ASP A 10 -6.75 -11.39 -20.53
C ASP A 10 -6.70 -11.12 -18.99
N ILE A 11 -7.52 -10.18 -18.53
CA ILE A 11 -7.79 -9.85 -17.12
C ILE A 11 -9.29 -9.82 -16.87
N ASP A 12 -9.70 -9.81 -15.62
CA ASP A 12 -11.12 -9.71 -15.26
C ASP A 12 -11.76 -8.42 -15.78
N VAL A 13 -13.08 -8.47 -15.99
CA VAL A 13 -13.82 -7.33 -16.58
C VAL A 13 -14.92 -6.86 -15.64
N MET A 14 -15.00 -5.56 -15.44
CA MET A 14 -16.02 -4.92 -14.62
C MET A 14 -16.83 -3.90 -15.42
N PHE A 15 -18.16 -4.01 -15.35
CA PHE A 15 -19.09 -3.07 -15.96
C PHE A 15 -19.78 -2.26 -14.88
N LEU A 16 -19.75 -0.94 -15.01
CA LEU A 16 -20.52 0.01 -14.24
C LEU A 16 -21.61 0.58 -15.17
N THR A 17 -22.85 0.23 -14.90
CA THR A 17 -24.01 0.69 -15.67
C THR A 17 -24.88 1.61 -14.82
N THR A 18 -25.14 2.81 -15.31
CA THR A 18 -25.96 3.81 -14.62
C THR A 18 -26.62 4.76 -15.62
N GLU A 19 -27.57 5.57 -15.17
CA GLU A 19 -28.06 6.68 -15.96
C GLU A 19 -26.89 7.63 -16.29
N PRO A 20 -26.68 8.00 -17.56
CA PRO A 20 -25.53 8.83 -17.96
C PRO A 20 -25.39 10.12 -17.15
N ASP A 21 -26.50 10.74 -16.78
CA ASP A 21 -26.53 12.00 -16.01
C ASP A 21 -25.89 11.84 -14.61
N ASN A 22 -25.90 10.64 -14.02
CA ASN A 22 -25.23 10.38 -12.76
C ASN A 22 -23.71 10.64 -12.82
N PHE A 23 -23.10 10.46 -13.99
CA PHE A 23 -21.67 10.66 -14.19
C PHE A 23 -21.35 11.95 -14.94
N PHE A 24 -22.16 12.32 -15.95
CA PHE A 24 -21.75 13.27 -16.97
C PHE A 24 -22.65 14.51 -17.12
N ASP A 25 -23.73 14.62 -16.36
CA ASP A 25 -24.52 15.87 -16.32
C ASP A 25 -23.66 17.02 -15.74
N GLU A 26 -23.75 18.21 -16.36
CA GLU A 26 -22.90 19.33 -15.98
C GLU A 26 -23.13 19.80 -14.53
N ASP A 27 -24.38 19.79 -14.06
CA ASP A 27 -24.73 20.28 -12.73
C ASP A 27 -24.57 19.21 -11.62
N THR A 28 -24.85 17.95 -11.93
CA THR A 28 -25.03 16.89 -10.94
C THR A 28 -24.20 15.64 -11.18
N GLY A 29 -23.51 15.52 -12.31
CA GLY A 29 -22.68 14.38 -12.66
C GLY A 29 -21.39 14.34 -11.83
N ILE A 30 -21.07 13.19 -11.27
CA ILE A 30 -19.93 13.05 -10.34
C ILE A 30 -18.55 13.05 -11.03
N TYR A 31 -18.49 12.91 -12.36
CA TYR A 31 -17.23 12.72 -13.08
C TYR A 31 -16.74 13.99 -13.78
N VAL A 32 -17.55 15.02 -13.85
CA VAL A 32 -17.31 16.26 -14.60
C VAL A 32 -16.83 17.39 -13.69
N PHE A 33 -16.39 18.49 -14.30
CA PHE A 33 -15.98 19.68 -13.58
C PHE A 33 -17.17 20.38 -12.88
N GLY A 34 -18.32 20.40 -13.54
CA GLY A 34 -19.48 21.13 -13.06
C GLY A 34 -19.35 22.64 -13.18
N PRO A 35 -20.40 23.38 -12.83
CA PRO A 35 -20.43 24.84 -12.91
C PRO A 35 -19.42 25.52 -11.97
N ASP A 36 -19.19 24.95 -10.80
CA ASP A 36 -18.29 25.53 -9.79
C ASP A 36 -16.82 25.13 -10.00
N GLY A 37 -16.52 24.06 -10.73
CA GLY A 37 -15.18 23.63 -11.08
C GLY A 37 -14.40 24.58 -11.98
N THR A 38 -15.09 25.59 -12.55
CA THR A 38 -14.48 26.63 -13.36
C THR A 38 -13.88 27.77 -12.50
N TYR A 39 -14.18 27.85 -11.22
CA TYR A 39 -13.66 28.89 -10.32
C TYR A 39 -12.23 28.62 -9.90
N ASP A 40 -11.84 27.37 -9.72
CA ASP A 40 -10.45 26.98 -9.51
C ASP A 40 -9.85 26.45 -10.81
N THR A 41 -9.11 27.29 -11.51
CA THR A 41 -8.47 26.94 -12.80
C THR A 41 -7.17 26.16 -12.65
N ASN A 42 -6.76 25.90 -11.40
CA ASN A 42 -5.55 25.17 -11.11
C ASN A 42 -5.85 23.78 -10.52
N GLN A 43 -4.98 22.84 -10.85
CA GLN A 43 -5.02 21.54 -10.18
C GLN A 43 -4.94 21.70 -8.66
N PRO A 44 -5.69 20.92 -7.88
CA PRO A 44 -6.54 19.80 -8.30
C PRO A 44 -8.01 20.18 -8.57
N TYR A 45 -8.31 21.44 -8.89
CA TYR A 45 -9.63 21.94 -9.27
C TYR A 45 -10.68 21.78 -8.16
N PHE A 46 -10.36 22.25 -6.97
CA PHE A 46 -11.31 22.27 -5.84
C PHE A 46 -12.59 23.01 -6.23
N GLY A 47 -13.74 22.46 -5.85
CA GLY A 47 -15.06 22.98 -6.26
C GLY A 47 -15.68 22.27 -7.47
N ALA A 48 -14.91 21.44 -8.20
CA ALA A 48 -15.48 20.59 -9.25
C ALA A 48 -16.39 19.49 -8.64
N ASN A 49 -17.38 19.03 -9.41
CA ASN A 49 -18.33 18.00 -8.97
C ASN A 49 -17.65 16.73 -8.45
N PHE A 50 -16.50 16.35 -8.99
CA PHE A 50 -15.75 15.17 -8.52
C PHE A 50 -15.10 15.37 -7.12
N TRP A 51 -15.20 16.55 -6.50
CA TRP A 51 -14.82 16.77 -5.11
C TRP A 51 -16.00 16.65 -4.15
N GLU A 52 -17.23 16.70 -4.68
CA GLU A 52 -18.43 16.54 -3.87
C GLU A 52 -18.56 15.11 -3.32
N ASP A 53 -19.14 14.98 -2.14
CA ASP A 53 -19.40 13.70 -1.49
C ASP A 53 -20.68 13.03 -2.03
N TRP A 54 -20.86 13.05 -3.33
CA TRP A 54 -22.06 12.51 -3.96
C TRP A 54 -21.91 11.03 -4.29
N GLU A 55 -22.84 10.22 -3.81
CA GLU A 55 -22.98 8.81 -4.16
C GLU A 55 -24.08 8.66 -5.22
N ARG A 56 -23.81 7.87 -6.25
CA ARG A 56 -24.73 7.58 -7.35
C ARG A 56 -25.03 6.11 -7.43
N PRO A 57 -26.28 5.70 -7.76
CA PRO A 57 -26.60 4.29 -7.98
C PRO A 57 -25.95 3.75 -9.24
N ILE A 58 -25.46 2.52 -9.17
CA ILE A 58 -24.94 1.77 -10.31
C ILE A 58 -25.44 0.33 -10.25
N HIS A 59 -25.52 -0.30 -11.44
CA HIS A 59 -25.50 -1.74 -11.57
C HIS A 59 -24.09 -2.18 -11.96
N LEU A 60 -23.49 -3.03 -11.15
CA LEU A 60 -22.14 -3.56 -11.31
C LEU A 60 -22.24 -5.00 -11.80
N SER A 61 -21.55 -5.35 -12.88
CA SER A 61 -21.33 -6.74 -13.30
C SER A 61 -19.83 -7.01 -13.32
N PHE A 62 -19.43 -8.12 -12.71
CA PHE A 62 -18.05 -8.60 -12.68
C PHE A 62 -17.95 -9.94 -13.38
N HIS A 63 -17.00 -10.08 -14.29
CA HIS A 63 -16.75 -11.27 -15.10
C HIS A 63 -15.33 -11.74 -14.89
N GLU A 64 -15.17 -12.96 -14.40
CA GLU A 64 -13.86 -13.59 -14.26
C GLU A 64 -13.29 -13.96 -15.65
N ASN A 65 -12.04 -13.61 -15.86
CA ASN A 65 -11.35 -13.94 -17.11
C ASN A 65 -11.21 -15.47 -17.27
N GLY A 66 -11.44 -15.94 -18.50
CA GLY A 66 -11.27 -17.34 -18.88
C GLY A 66 -12.34 -18.29 -18.31
N THR A 67 -13.38 -17.77 -17.67
CA THR A 67 -14.48 -18.55 -17.10
C THR A 67 -15.86 -18.03 -17.57
N ASP A 68 -16.92 -18.79 -17.30
CA ASP A 68 -18.29 -18.34 -17.46
C ASP A 68 -18.86 -17.73 -16.15
N ASN A 69 -18.01 -17.55 -15.13
CA ASN A 69 -18.42 -17.00 -13.87
C ASN A 69 -18.63 -15.48 -13.97
N PHE A 70 -19.77 -15.03 -13.48
CA PHE A 70 -20.05 -13.61 -13.34
C PHE A 70 -20.91 -13.36 -12.10
N SER A 71 -20.81 -12.16 -11.57
CA SER A 71 -21.65 -11.68 -10.47
C SER A 71 -22.21 -10.30 -10.80
N GLU A 72 -23.43 -10.06 -10.35
CA GLU A 72 -24.15 -8.79 -10.58
C GLU A 72 -24.61 -8.22 -9.23
N PHE A 73 -24.45 -6.92 -9.05
CA PHE A 73 -24.80 -6.21 -7.83
C PHE A 73 -25.43 -4.84 -8.14
N ASN A 74 -26.34 -4.41 -7.29
CA ASN A 74 -26.76 -3.01 -7.26
C ASN A 74 -26.00 -2.30 -6.14
N ALA A 75 -25.34 -1.20 -6.45
CA ALA A 75 -24.37 -0.57 -5.58
C ALA A 75 -24.40 0.96 -5.67
N GLY A 76 -23.72 1.61 -4.76
CA GLY A 76 -23.38 3.02 -4.86
C GLY A 76 -21.95 3.23 -5.37
N VAL A 77 -21.72 4.32 -6.09
CA VAL A 77 -20.40 4.75 -6.53
C VAL A 77 -20.14 6.20 -6.16
N LYS A 78 -18.93 6.50 -5.70
CA LYS A 78 -18.42 7.87 -5.44
C LYS A 78 -17.05 8.03 -6.06
N ILE A 79 -16.69 9.24 -6.48
CA ILE A 79 -15.31 9.54 -6.84
C ILE A 79 -14.43 9.43 -5.59
N PHE A 80 -13.28 8.81 -5.73
CA PHE A 80 -12.35 8.50 -4.65
C PHE A 80 -10.96 9.10 -4.89
N GLY A 81 -10.21 9.28 -3.80
CA GLY A 81 -8.83 9.74 -3.81
C GLY A 81 -8.69 11.20 -3.37
N GLY A 82 -7.45 11.63 -3.30
CA GLY A 82 -7.07 13.01 -3.02
C GLY A 82 -6.75 13.78 -4.31
N TRP A 83 -5.53 14.24 -4.42
CA TRP A 83 -5.04 15.08 -5.52
C TRP A 83 -5.32 14.51 -6.92
N SER A 84 -5.22 13.19 -7.09
CA SER A 84 -5.46 12.50 -8.35
C SER A 84 -6.89 12.65 -8.90
N ARG A 85 -7.89 13.09 -8.11
CA ARG A 85 -9.24 13.38 -8.60
C ARG A 85 -9.25 14.44 -9.70
N GLY A 86 -8.46 15.50 -9.51
CA GLY A 86 -8.38 16.60 -10.47
C GLY A 86 -7.21 16.48 -11.43
N GLN A 87 -6.14 15.79 -11.04
CA GLN A 87 -4.94 15.68 -11.84
C GLN A 87 -5.10 14.73 -13.04
N ASN A 88 -5.82 13.62 -12.86
CA ASN A 88 -5.93 12.55 -13.83
C ASN A 88 -7.30 12.55 -14.52
N GLY A 89 -7.33 12.31 -15.84
CA GLY A 89 -8.57 12.14 -16.61
C GLY A 89 -9.37 10.91 -16.17
N GLN A 90 -8.68 9.80 -15.89
CA GLN A 90 -9.28 8.63 -15.27
C GLN A 90 -9.30 8.81 -13.74
N ARG A 91 -10.50 8.86 -13.15
CA ARG A 91 -10.69 9.06 -11.70
C ARG A 91 -10.89 7.74 -10.98
N SER A 92 -10.31 7.60 -9.80
CA SER A 92 -10.60 6.47 -8.92
C SER A 92 -12.02 6.56 -8.37
N MET A 93 -12.64 5.40 -8.07
CA MET A 93 -14.00 5.31 -7.59
C MET A 93 -14.08 4.35 -6.39
N SER A 94 -14.85 4.71 -5.37
CA SER A 94 -15.27 3.78 -4.32
C SER A 94 -16.61 3.19 -4.68
N LEU A 95 -16.75 1.88 -4.49
CA LEU A 95 -17.95 1.10 -4.70
C LEU A 95 -18.49 0.66 -3.34
N PHE A 96 -19.80 0.81 -3.12
CA PHE A 96 -20.45 0.50 -1.85
C PHE A 96 -21.64 -0.44 -2.04
N ALA A 97 -21.60 -1.59 -1.41
CA ALA A 97 -22.77 -2.43 -1.25
C ALA A 97 -23.60 -1.89 -0.07
N ARG A 98 -24.81 -1.41 -0.37
CA ARG A 98 -25.71 -0.86 0.64
C ARG A 98 -27.13 -1.40 0.43
N ALA A 99 -27.79 -1.78 1.51
CA ALA A 99 -29.16 -2.29 1.48
C ALA A 99 -30.16 -1.38 0.71
N GLN A 100 -29.91 -0.07 0.67
CA GLN A 100 -30.72 0.86 -0.10
C GLN A 100 -30.69 0.62 -1.61
N TYR A 101 -29.64 -0.01 -2.13
CA TYR A 101 -29.51 -0.41 -3.54
C TYR A 101 -29.94 -1.84 -3.80
N GLY A 102 -30.09 -2.67 -2.75
CA GLY A 102 -30.51 -4.07 -2.82
C GLY A 102 -29.52 -5.01 -2.13
N ASP A 103 -28.24 -4.88 -2.43
CA ASP A 103 -27.19 -5.75 -1.91
C ASP A 103 -26.44 -5.07 -0.76
N SER A 104 -26.32 -5.72 0.40
CA SER A 104 -25.58 -5.20 1.55
C SER A 104 -24.10 -5.61 1.55
N LYS A 105 -23.72 -6.54 0.69
CA LYS A 105 -22.35 -7.04 0.48
C LYS A 105 -22.14 -7.41 -0.98
N PHE A 106 -20.93 -7.23 -1.46
CA PHE A 106 -20.43 -7.85 -2.68
C PHE A 106 -19.98 -9.27 -2.30
N GLU A 107 -20.71 -10.29 -2.71
CA GLU A 107 -20.39 -11.70 -2.42
C GLU A 107 -19.77 -12.35 -3.64
N HIS A 108 -18.43 -12.31 -3.72
CA HIS A 108 -17.63 -12.90 -4.80
C HIS A 108 -16.14 -12.90 -4.40
N SER A 109 -15.37 -13.89 -4.90
CA SER A 109 -13.93 -13.98 -4.68
C SER A 109 -13.18 -13.02 -5.62
N PHE A 110 -13.23 -11.73 -5.34
CA PHE A 110 -12.54 -10.71 -6.15
C PHE A 110 -11.01 -10.74 -6.02
N PHE A 111 -10.49 -11.36 -4.98
CA PHE A 111 -9.06 -11.37 -4.64
C PHE A 111 -8.65 -12.79 -4.24
N ASP A 112 -7.97 -13.51 -5.12
CA ASP A 112 -7.56 -14.91 -4.93
C ASP A 112 -6.73 -15.17 -3.66
N GLN A 113 -6.09 -14.12 -3.14
CA GLN A 113 -5.19 -14.22 -1.98
C GLN A 113 -5.92 -14.08 -0.65
N LEU A 114 -7.20 -13.71 -0.66
CA LEU A 114 -7.98 -13.55 0.55
C LEU A 114 -8.77 -14.83 0.89
N PRO A 115 -8.88 -15.16 2.19
CA PRO A 115 -9.67 -16.33 2.63
C PRO A 115 -11.17 -16.02 2.77
N TYR A 116 -11.63 -14.83 2.39
CA TYR A 116 -13.03 -14.38 2.45
C TYR A 116 -13.44 -13.75 1.11
N ASP A 117 -14.74 -13.76 0.85
CA ASP A 117 -15.38 -13.41 -0.41
C ASP A 117 -16.52 -12.38 -0.26
N LYS A 118 -16.59 -11.69 0.89
CA LYS A 118 -17.67 -10.73 1.19
C LYS A 118 -17.08 -9.37 1.54
N PHE A 119 -17.52 -8.33 0.80
CA PHE A 119 -17.00 -6.98 0.92
C PHE A 119 -18.14 -5.97 1.02
N GLU A 120 -18.09 -5.04 1.96
CA GLU A 120 -19.02 -3.91 2.08
C GLU A 120 -18.66 -2.78 1.11
N ALA A 121 -17.37 -2.64 0.83
CA ALA A 121 -16.88 -1.61 -0.08
C ALA A 121 -15.57 -2.04 -0.74
N MET A 122 -15.36 -1.54 -1.96
CA MET A 122 -14.13 -1.72 -2.75
C MET A 122 -13.71 -0.40 -3.39
N VAL A 123 -12.52 -0.36 -3.97
CA VAL A 123 -12.01 0.80 -4.70
C VAL A 123 -11.51 0.38 -6.08
N LEU A 124 -11.98 1.03 -7.11
CA LEU A 124 -11.35 1.05 -8.43
C LEU A 124 -10.29 2.17 -8.42
N ARG A 125 -9.02 1.79 -8.26
CA ARG A 125 -7.91 2.74 -8.16
C ARG A 125 -7.24 2.93 -9.53
N ASN A 126 -7.10 4.18 -9.96
CA ASN A 126 -6.45 4.58 -11.20
C ASN A 126 -4.91 4.61 -11.14
N SER A 127 -4.30 4.05 -10.07
CA SER A 127 -2.86 4.09 -9.79
C SER A 127 -2.31 5.44 -9.29
N GLY A 128 -3.16 6.42 -8.99
CA GLY A 128 -2.76 7.68 -8.37
C GLY A 128 -1.75 8.48 -9.19
N GLN A 129 -0.61 8.81 -8.60
CA GLN A 129 0.46 9.57 -9.26
C GLN A 129 1.25 8.75 -10.30
N ASP A 130 1.09 7.42 -10.27
CA ASP A 130 1.71 6.51 -11.24
C ASP A 130 0.81 6.23 -12.47
N TRP A 131 -0.40 6.86 -12.52
CA TRP A 131 -1.30 6.77 -13.66
C TRP A 131 -0.62 7.17 -14.95
N MET A 132 -0.79 6.35 -15.99
CA MET A 132 -0.15 6.50 -17.30
C MET A 132 1.39 6.54 -17.26
N ARG A 133 2.01 5.97 -16.19
CA ARG A 133 3.45 5.72 -16.07
C ARG A 133 3.70 4.21 -16.00
N SER A 134 3.95 3.62 -14.83
CA SER A 134 3.95 2.15 -14.73
C SER A 134 2.55 1.59 -14.51
N SER A 135 1.66 2.37 -13.93
CA SER A 135 0.29 2.03 -13.52
C SER A 135 0.19 0.85 -12.53
N MET A 136 1.33 0.46 -11.92
CA MET A 136 1.41 -0.70 -11.03
C MET A 136 2.24 -0.48 -9.77
N LYS A 137 2.82 0.70 -9.57
CA LYS A 137 3.80 0.91 -8.49
C LYS A 137 3.21 0.61 -7.11
N ASP A 138 2.06 1.18 -6.77
CA ASP A 138 1.43 0.96 -5.46
C ASP A 138 1.08 -0.51 -5.22
N ILE A 139 0.50 -1.21 -6.20
CA ILE A 139 0.19 -2.64 -6.05
C ILE A 139 1.45 -3.50 -5.93
N THR A 140 2.52 -3.14 -6.61
CA THR A 140 3.81 -3.83 -6.52
C THR A 140 4.41 -3.68 -5.12
N LEU A 141 4.49 -2.45 -4.60
CA LEU A 141 5.16 -2.18 -3.33
C LEU A 141 4.37 -2.71 -2.13
N THR A 142 3.04 -2.54 -2.14
CA THR A 142 2.20 -3.07 -1.07
C THR A 142 2.18 -4.60 -1.05
N SER A 143 2.03 -5.27 -2.20
CA SER A 143 2.00 -6.72 -2.27
C SER A 143 3.37 -7.40 -2.08
N LEU A 144 4.48 -6.69 -2.30
CA LEU A 144 5.81 -7.16 -1.92
C LEU A 144 5.89 -7.49 -0.42
N MET A 145 5.09 -6.79 0.39
CA MET A 145 5.07 -7.00 1.84
C MET A 145 4.14 -8.13 2.30
N ARG A 146 3.56 -8.90 1.40
CA ARG A 146 2.73 -10.07 1.77
C ARG A 146 3.53 -11.06 2.63
N GLY A 147 2.91 -11.50 3.73
CA GLY A 147 3.54 -12.38 4.72
C GLY A 147 4.54 -11.69 5.65
N SER A 148 4.64 -10.36 5.65
CA SER A 148 5.47 -9.60 6.60
C SER A 148 4.79 -9.36 7.96
N GLY A 149 3.47 -9.54 8.03
CA GLY A 149 2.62 -9.17 9.14
C GLY A 149 1.96 -7.80 9.00
N LEU A 150 2.31 -7.03 7.96
CA LEU A 150 1.66 -5.74 7.66
C LEU A 150 0.27 -5.93 7.08
N ASP A 151 -0.65 -5.07 7.49
CA ASP A 151 -1.93 -4.89 6.82
C ASP A 151 -1.75 -4.02 5.57
N PHE A 152 -2.34 -4.45 4.46
CA PHE A 152 -2.42 -3.69 3.21
C PHE A 152 -3.66 -4.13 2.42
N GLN A 153 -4.02 -3.34 1.39
CA GLN A 153 -5.12 -3.65 0.49
C GLN A 153 -4.68 -4.66 -0.56
N GLU A 154 -5.38 -5.77 -0.70
CA GLU A 154 -5.20 -6.66 -1.85
C GLU A 154 -5.64 -5.98 -3.14
N HIS A 155 -5.24 -6.54 -4.27
CA HIS A 155 -5.48 -5.96 -5.58
C HIS A 155 -5.85 -7.03 -6.61
N ASN A 156 -6.66 -6.60 -7.58
CA ASN A 156 -6.97 -7.34 -8.80
C ASN A 156 -7.09 -6.33 -9.95
N PRO A 157 -6.20 -6.33 -10.95
CA PRO A 157 -6.35 -5.49 -12.14
C PRO A 157 -7.58 -5.90 -12.96
N VAL A 158 -8.42 -4.93 -13.32
CA VAL A 158 -9.67 -5.17 -14.06
C VAL A 158 -9.80 -4.21 -15.23
N ALA A 159 -10.24 -4.73 -16.37
CA ALA A 159 -10.70 -3.92 -17.51
C ALA A 159 -12.09 -3.36 -17.20
N THR A 160 -12.26 -2.06 -17.20
CA THR A 160 -13.50 -1.43 -16.73
C THR A 160 -14.24 -0.76 -17.87
N TYR A 161 -15.57 -0.91 -17.87
CA TYR A 161 -16.51 -0.26 -18.78
C TYR A 161 -17.48 0.61 -17.97
N ILE A 162 -17.73 1.82 -18.44
CA ILE A 162 -18.80 2.69 -17.95
C ILE A 162 -19.84 2.87 -19.05
N ASN A 163 -21.08 2.46 -18.80
CA ASN A 163 -22.17 2.51 -19.77
C ASN A 163 -21.79 1.94 -21.15
N SER A 164 -21.14 0.78 -21.16
CA SER A 164 -20.66 0.08 -22.37
C SER A 164 -19.48 0.74 -23.11
N GLU A 165 -18.94 1.85 -22.62
CA GLU A 165 -17.71 2.45 -23.14
C GLU A 165 -16.50 1.93 -22.35
N TYR A 166 -15.47 1.46 -23.02
CA TYR A 166 -14.23 1.03 -22.37
C TYR A 166 -13.57 2.23 -21.69
N TRP A 167 -13.37 2.10 -20.37
CA TRP A 167 -12.85 3.17 -19.52
C TRP A 167 -11.41 2.97 -19.09
N GLY A 168 -10.80 1.87 -19.52
CA GLY A 168 -9.42 1.54 -19.21
C GLY A 168 -9.28 0.53 -18.08
N MET A 169 -8.05 0.23 -17.74
CA MET A 169 -7.68 -0.64 -16.64
C MET A 169 -7.74 0.12 -15.31
N TYR A 170 -8.28 -0.54 -14.28
CA TYR A 170 -8.17 -0.13 -12.88
C TYR A 170 -7.53 -1.23 -12.06
N ASN A 171 -6.96 -0.87 -10.94
CA ASN A 171 -6.64 -1.82 -9.88
C ASN A 171 -7.83 -1.86 -8.91
N LEU A 172 -8.63 -2.93 -8.96
CA LEU A 172 -9.64 -3.18 -7.95
C LEU A 172 -8.92 -3.46 -6.63
N ARG A 173 -9.33 -2.79 -5.55
CA ARG A 173 -8.72 -2.87 -4.23
C ARG A 173 -9.78 -3.07 -3.16
N GLU A 174 -9.42 -3.72 -2.07
CA GLU A 174 -10.18 -3.58 -0.83
C GLU A 174 -10.27 -2.09 -0.45
N LYS A 175 -11.35 -1.68 0.20
CA LYS A 175 -11.43 -0.34 0.79
C LYS A 175 -10.94 -0.40 2.24
N ILE A 176 -9.93 0.41 2.59
CA ILE A 176 -9.49 0.52 3.99
C ILE A 176 -10.60 1.16 4.80
N ASN A 177 -11.24 0.36 5.62
CA ASN A 177 -12.26 0.70 6.60
C ASN A 177 -12.29 -0.36 7.71
N GLU A 178 -13.17 -0.19 8.68
CA GLU A 178 -13.38 -1.12 9.79
C GLU A 178 -13.77 -2.53 9.30
N HIS A 179 -14.55 -2.65 8.25
CA HIS A 179 -15.00 -3.94 7.72
C HIS A 179 -13.86 -4.76 7.09
N MET A 180 -12.95 -4.10 6.35
CA MET A 180 -11.74 -4.76 5.82
C MET A 180 -10.89 -5.34 6.95
N LEU A 181 -10.66 -4.54 7.99
CA LEU A 181 -9.86 -4.94 9.15
C LEU A 181 -10.53 -6.06 9.95
N ALA A 182 -11.85 -5.96 10.14
CA ALA A 182 -12.66 -6.99 10.78
C ALA A 182 -12.54 -8.34 10.05
N SER A 183 -12.66 -8.34 8.72
CA SER A 183 -12.53 -9.54 7.90
C SER A 183 -11.11 -10.13 7.94
N LYS A 184 -10.06 -9.28 7.85
CA LYS A 184 -8.66 -9.74 7.91
C LYS A 184 -8.27 -10.35 9.24
N HIS A 185 -8.78 -9.81 10.35
CA HIS A 185 -8.38 -10.18 11.71
C HIS A 185 -9.43 -11.01 12.47
N ASN A 186 -10.59 -11.29 11.84
CA ASN A 186 -11.69 -12.03 12.41
C ASN A 186 -12.16 -11.43 13.75
N VAL A 187 -12.44 -10.13 13.74
CA VAL A 187 -12.96 -9.33 14.87
C VAL A 187 -14.23 -8.59 14.46
N GLU A 188 -14.95 -8.02 15.43
CA GLU A 188 -16.14 -7.22 15.14
C GLU A 188 -15.75 -5.83 14.61
N ALA A 189 -16.42 -5.36 13.55
CA ALA A 189 -16.12 -4.08 12.92
C ALA A 189 -16.42 -2.88 13.85
N ASP A 190 -17.52 -2.96 14.61
CA ASP A 190 -17.93 -1.91 15.54
C ASP A 190 -16.96 -1.69 16.71
N ASP A 191 -16.05 -2.64 16.95
CA ASP A 191 -15.04 -2.55 18.01
C ASP A 191 -13.72 -1.92 17.51
N ILE A 192 -13.59 -1.64 16.22
CA ILE A 192 -12.35 -1.12 15.62
C ILE A 192 -12.26 0.38 15.79
N THR A 193 -11.13 0.84 16.28
CA THR A 193 -10.69 2.24 16.13
C THR A 193 -9.74 2.33 14.94
N LEU A 194 -10.07 3.16 13.94
CA LEU A 194 -9.28 3.44 12.75
C LEU A 194 -8.98 4.94 12.66
N LEU A 195 -7.70 5.29 12.64
CA LEU A 195 -7.23 6.67 12.60
C LEU A 195 -6.38 6.92 11.35
N THR A 196 -6.26 8.19 10.98
CA THR A 196 -5.41 8.63 9.86
C THR A 196 -4.55 9.82 10.25
N ASN A 197 -3.45 10.02 9.55
CA ASN A 197 -2.54 11.16 9.69
C ASN A 197 -2.19 11.51 11.14
N ASN A 198 -2.50 12.69 11.62
CA ASN A 198 -2.27 13.13 12.99
C ASN A 198 -3.40 12.68 13.93
N ALA A 199 -3.72 11.39 13.92
CA ALA A 199 -4.78 10.78 14.73
C ALA A 199 -6.19 11.36 14.44
N GLU A 200 -6.45 11.73 13.20
CA GLU A 200 -7.80 12.09 12.76
C GLU A 200 -8.67 10.82 12.74
N GLU A 201 -9.88 10.92 13.29
CA GLU A 201 -10.81 9.79 13.41
C GLU A 201 -11.42 9.44 12.05
N ILE A 202 -11.31 8.18 11.65
CA ILE A 202 -12.10 7.58 10.58
C ILE A 202 -13.23 6.77 11.21
N GLU A 203 -12.91 5.97 12.26
CA GLU A 203 -13.84 5.19 13.04
C GLU A 203 -13.37 5.12 14.50
N GLY A 204 -14.28 5.11 15.46
CA GLY A 204 -13.98 5.09 16.89
C GLY A 204 -13.43 6.41 17.43
N SER A 205 -12.66 6.37 18.53
CA SER A 205 -12.08 7.54 19.21
C SER A 205 -10.56 7.52 19.19
N ASN A 206 -9.95 8.70 19.06
CA ASN A 206 -8.50 8.88 19.13
C ASN A 206 -7.95 9.05 20.57
N ASP A 207 -8.79 9.01 21.60
CA ASP A 207 -8.40 9.31 22.98
C ASP A 207 -7.26 8.42 23.48
N GLU A 208 -7.34 7.10 23.26
CA GLU A 208 -6.29 6.16 23.70
C GLU A 208 -4.96 6.43 22.99
N TYR A 209 -5.00 6.70 21.70
CA TYR A 209 -3.79 7.01 20.95
C TYR A 209 -3.17 8.34 21.40
N ASN A 210 -3.98 9.36 21.63
CA ASN A 210 -3.52 10.65 22.14
C ASN A 210 -2.90 10.55 23.53
N GLN A 211 -3.45 9.69 24.41
CA GLN A 211 -2.85 9.38 25.72
C GLN A 211 -1.48 8.69 25.55
N LEU A 212 -1.40 7.70 24.66
CA LEU A 212 -0.15 7.02 24.34
C LEU A 212 0.92 7.99 23.80
N ILE A 213 0.57 8.85 22.86
CA ILE A 213 1.49 9.84 22.28
C ILE A 213 1.93 10.88 23.32
N SER A 214 1.04 11.29 24.21
CA SER A 214 1.36 12.17 25.33
C SER A 214 2.37 11.51 26.29
N TYR A 215 2.18 10.24 26.59
CA TYR A 215 3.14 9.45 27.39
C TYR A 215 4.49 9.34 26.68
N VAL A 216 4.51 8.95 25.42
CA VAL A 216 5.72 8.84 24.59
C VAL A 216 6.49 10.17 24.55
N ASN A 217 5.80 11.29 24.46
CA ASN A 217 6.41 12.60 24.38
C ASN A 217 7.04 13.06 25.72
N SER A 218 6.38 12.76 26.85
CA SER A 218 6.79 13.24 28.18
C SER A 218 7.72 12.31 28.92
N THR A 219 7.83 11.03 28.52
CA THR A 219 8.52 9.98 29.29
C THR A 219 9.85 9.59 28.65
N ASN A 220 10.85 9.27 29.45
CA ASN A 220 12.15 8.79 28.95
C ASN A 220 12.07 7.29 28.56
N LEU A 221 11.89 6.99 27.27
CA LEU A 221 11.77 5.64 26.74
C LEU A 221 13.10 4.87 26.66
N SER A 222 14.25 5.49 26.96
CA SER A 222 15.51 4.75 27.06
C SER A 222 15.57 3.83 28.28
N LEU A 223 14.64 4.01 29.23
CA LEU A 223 14.47 3.13 30.39
C LEU A 223 13.46 2.04 30.04
N ASP A 224 13.86 0.77 30.19
CA ASP A 224 13.03 -0.39 29.83
C ASP A 224 11.69 -0.39 30.56
N SER A 225 11.65 -0.01 31.85
CA SER A 225 10.40 0.08 32.63
C SER A 225 9.37 1.07 32.06
N ASN A 226 9.83 2.11 31.35
CA ASN A 226 8.94 3.05 30.68
C ASN A 226 8.57 2.57 29.28
N PHE A 227 9.48 1.85 28.64
CA PHE A 227 9.27 1.30 27.31
C PHE A 227 8.26 0.14 27.31
N GLU A 228 8.21 -0.68 28.37
CA GLU A 228 7.27 -1.80 28.51
C GLU A 228 5.81 -1.36 28.29
N TYR A 229 5.40 -0.23 28.85
CA TYR A 229 4.05 0.30 28.62
C TYR A 229 3.76 0.54 27.13
N VAL A 230 4.73 1.06 26.37
CA VAL A 230 4.56 1.31 24.94
C VAL A 230 4.56 -0.01 24.14
N ASP A 231 5.40 -0.97 24.55
CA ASP A 231 5.40 -2.31 23.91
C ASP A 231 4.09 -3.08 24.16
N GLU A 232 3.38 -2.81 25.26
CA GLU A 232 2.03 -3.35 25.50
C GLU A 232 0.96 -2.70 24.61
N GLN A 233 1.14 -1.45 24.20
CA GLN A 233 0.14 -0.71 23.41
C GLN A 233 0.33 -0.81 21.89
N ILE A 234 1.56 -1.02 21.42
CA ILE A 234 1.92 -1.03 19.99
C ILE A 234 2.44 -2.40 19.59
N ASP A 235 2.02 -2.92 18.43
CA ASP A 235 2.67 -4.05 17.78
C ASP A 235 4.01 -3.59 17.19
N LEU A 236 5.05 -3.57 18.04
CA LEU A 236 6.37 -3.07 17.67
C LEU A 236 7.10 -3.93 16.63
N LYS A 237 6.69 -5.19 16.46
CA LYS A 237 7.17 -6.05 15.37
C LYS A 237 6.65 -5.55 14.02
N GLU A 238 5.37 -5.32 13.97
CA GLU A 238 4.67 -4.81 12.79
C GLU A 238 5.11 -3.37 12.49
N TYR A 239 5.19 -2.51 13.52
CA TYR A 239 5.65 -1.14 13.37
C TYR A 239 7.08 -1.05 12.82
N ALA A 240 7.98 -1.94 13.25
CA ALA A 240 9.35 -1.97 12.75
C ALA A 240 9.42 -2.28 11.25
N VAL A 241 8.64 -3.23 10.75
CA VAL A 241 8.61 -3.54 9.32
C VAL A 241 7.87 -2.46 8.53
N TYR A 242 6.83 -1.83 9.08
CA TYR A 242 6.17 -0.68 8.46
C TYR A 242 7.17 0.47 8.21
N GLN A 243 7.96 0.83 9.22
CA GLN A 243 9.00 1.85 9.10
C GLN A 243 10.08 1.43 8.10
N ALA A 244 10.61 0.20 8.23
CA ALA A 244 11.64 -0.32 7.34
C ALA A 244 11.21 -0.30 5.87
N SER A 245 9.96 -0.65 5.59
CA SER A 245 9.42 -0.70 4.23
C SER A 245 9.27 0.69 3.61
N ASN A 246 8.65 1.65 4.32
CA ASN A 246 8.53 3.01 3.81
C ASN A 246 9.91 3.67 3.58
N ILE A 247 10.87 3.42 4.48
CA ILE A 247 12.25 3.90 4.36
C ILE A 247 12.95 3.24 3.16
N PHE A 248 12.80 1.93 2.99
CA PHE A 248 13.39 1.21 1.86
C PHE A 248 12.81 1.67 0.53
N PHE A 249 11.48 1.77 0.44
CA PHE A 249 10.79 2.24 -0.76
C PHE A 249 11.11 3.68 -1.10
N ASN A 250 11.71 4.43 -0.19
CA ASN A 250 11.86 5.87 -0.29
C ASN A 250 10.52 6.56 -0.61
N ASN A 251 9.51 6.24 0.19
CA ASN A 251 8.18 6.82 0.04
C ASN A 251 8.25 8.30 0.44
N THR A 252 8.22 9.19 -0.54
CA THR A 252 8.42 10.64 -0.34
C THR A 252 7.13 11.38 0.04
N ASP A 253 5.99 10.70 0.06
CA ASP A 253 4.72 11.21 0.58
C ASP A 253 4.43 10.71 2.00
N TRP A 254 5.48 10.37 2.73
CA TRP A 254 5.50 9.83 4.07
C TRP A 254 6.67 10.47 4.84
N PRO A 255 6.67 10.64 6.18
CA PRO A 255 5.78 10.02 7.18
C PRO A 255 4.62 10.90 7.66
N GLY A 256 4.36 12.06 7.10
CA GLY A 256 3.31 12.99 7.55
C GLY A 256 2.03 12.95 6.72
N ASN A 257 1.99 12.09 5.69
CA ASN A 257 0.83 11.85 4.84
C ASN A 257 0.71 10.35 4.58
N ASN A 258 -0.45 9.91 4.09
CA ASN A 258 -0.73 8.52 3.75
C ASN A 258 -0.46 7.55 4.93
N ILE A 259 -0.87 7.94 6.12
CA ILE A 259 -0.77 7.12 7.33
C ILE A 259 -2.17 6.71 7.75
N LYS A 260 -2.36 5.40 7.97
CA LYS A 260 -3.52 4.83 8.66
C LYS A 260 -3.04 3.82 9.67
N PHE A 261 -3.67 3.83 10.83
CA PHE A 261 -3.38 2.90 11.90
C PHE A 261 -4.65 2.61 12.69
N TRP A 262 -4.67 1.44 13.27
CA TRP A 262 -5.89 0.92 13.87
C TRP A 262 -5.61 0.09 15.10
N LYS A 263 -6.65 -0.11 15.91
CA LYS A 263 -6.64 -0.96 17.09
C LYS A 263 -8.00 -1.63 17.30
N HIS A 264 -7.98 -2.89 17.72
CA HIS A 264 -9.12 -3.54 18.38
C HIS A 264 -8.89 -3.49 19.90
N PRO A 265 -9.92 -3.39 20.77
CA PRO A 265 -9.75 -3.24 22.22
C PRO A 265 -8.88 -4.32 22.89
N ALA A 266 -8.93 -5.56 22.38
CA ALA A 266 -8.10 -6.66 22.87
C ALA A 266 -6.71 -6.73 22.19
N GLY A 267 -6.39 -5.80 21.28
CA GLY A 267 -5.17 -5.81 20.48
C GLY A 267 -4.26 -4.62 20.75
N LYS A 268 -3.26 -4.46 19.91
CA LYS A 268 -2.27 -3.40 19.92
C LYS A 268 -2.48 -2.49 18.69
N TRP A 269 -1.98 -1.25 18.74
CA TRP A 269 -1.94 -0.37 17.57
C TRP A 269 -1.08 -0.97 16.47
N ARG A 270 -1.62 -0.96 15.23
CA ARG A 270 -1.02 -1.51 14.00
C ARG A 270 -1.16 -0.52 12.86
N TRP A 271 -0.22 -0.52 11.92
CA TRP A 271 -0.18 0.39 10.77
C TRP A 271 -0.59 -0.33 9.48
N ILE A 272 -1.20 0.41 8.57
CA ILE A 272 -1.64 -0.10 7.27
C ILE A 272 -0.74 0.48 6.19
N MET A 273 -0.19 -0.38 5.34
CA MET A 273 0.59 0.07 4.18
C MET A 273 -0.33 0.31 3.00
N TYR A 274 -0.34 1.54 2.51
CA TYR A 274 -1.14 1.93 1.34
C TYR A 274 -0.56 3.19 0.71
N ASP A 275 -0.98 3.50 -0.52
CA ASP A 275 -0.63 4.73 -1.25
C ASP A 275 0.88 4.95 -1.35
N THR A 276 1.57 3.93 -1.86
CA THR A 276 3.03 3.90 -1.97
C THR A 276 3.53 4.31 -3.37
N ASP A 277 2.70 4.96 -4.18
CA ASP A 277 3.02 5.34 -5.56
C ASP A 277 4.12 6.43 -5.68
N PHE A 278 4.46 7.09 -4.58
CA PHE A 278 5.64 7.95 -4.44
C PHE A 278 6.92 7.19 -4.04
N GLY A 279 6.85 5.89 -3.84
CA GLY A 279 8.00 5.02 -3.64
C GLY A 279 8.74 4.70 -4.95
N PHE A 280 9.91 4.09 -4.86
CA PHE A 280 10.75 3.67 -5.99
C PHE A 280 11.00 4.77 -7.03
N GLY A 281 11.25 5.97 -6.56
CA GLY A 281 11.43 7.15 -7.38
C GLY A 281 10.10 7.77 -7.85
N PRO A 282 9.71 8.93 -7.28
CA PRO A 282 8.60 9.70 -7.80
C PRO A 282 8.93 10.22 -9.21
N PHE A 283 7.90 10.55 -9.99
CA PHE A 283 8.07 10.94 -11.39
C PHE A 283 8.98 12.16 -11.64
N TRP A 284 9.21 12.98 -10.63
CA TRP A 284 10.14 14.14 -10.71
C TRP A 284 11.58 13.79 -10.31
N ASN A 285 11.83 12.64 -9.71
CA ASN A 285 13.15 12.17 -9.29
C ASN A 285 13.21 10.64 -9.24
N ILE A 286 13.12 10.01 -10.40
CA ILE A 286 13.08 8.54 -10.53
C ILE A 286 14.37 7.84 -10.08
N ASN A 287 15.51 8.57 -10.01
CA ASN A 287 16.81 8.07 -9.57
C ASN A 287 17.10 8.37 -8.10
N ASN A 288 16.08 8.57 -7.28
CA ASN A 288 16.25 8.97 -5.88
C ASN A 288 16.59 7.83 -4.92
N TYR A 289 17.06 6.70 -5.41
CA TYR A 289 17.51 5.58 -4.57
C TYR A 289 18.63 5.96 -3.58
N ASN A 290 19.31 7.11 -3.77
CA ASN A 290 20.32 7.64 -2.86
C ASN A 290 19.76 8.41 -1.66
N GLU A 291 18.51 8.80 -1.66
CA GLU A 291 17.90 9.59 -0.61
C GLU A 291 17.96 8.89 0.76
N ASN A 292 18.36 9.61 1.79
CA ASN A 292 18.41 9.08 3.15
C ASN A 292 17.07 9.22 3.87
N THR A 293 16.11 8.38 3.50
CA THR A 293 14.78 8.37 4.08
C THR A 293 14.78 7.98 5.58
N LEU A 294 15.79 7.23 6.05
CA LEU A 294 15.94 6.93 7.48
C LEU A 294 16.24 8.20 8.28
N SER A 295 17.17 9.00 7.81
CA SER A 295 17.46 10.31 8.44
C SER A 295 16.24 11.24 8.37
N PHE A 296 15.52 11.24 7.25
CA PHE A 296 14.29 12.02 7.07
C PHE A 296 13.20 11.59 8.05
N ALA A 297 12.98 10.28 8.24
CA ALA A 297 12.00 9.74 9.19
C ALA A 297 12.37 9.98 10.67
N LEU A 298 13.60 10.36 10.94
CA LEU A 298 14.11 10.69 12.28
C LEU A 298 14.33 12.21 12.48
N ASP A 299 14.03 13.04 11.48
CA ASP A 299 14.20 14.50 11.58
C ASP A 299 12.98 15.14 12.26
N PRO A 300 13.16 15.84 13.42
CA PRO A 300 12.06 16.56 14.06
C PRO A 300 11.68 17.87 13.36
N ASN A 301 12.50 18.33 12.40
CA ASN A 301 12.39 19.64 11.76
C ASN A 301 12.17 19.53 10.24
N GLY A 302 11.57 18.43 9.80
CA GLY A 302 11.23 18.24 8.39
C GLY A 302 10.21 19.26 7.88
N PRO A 303 9.98 19.31 6.56
CA PRO A 303 8.99 20.22 5.96
C PRO A 303 7.58 19.89 6.44
N GLY A 304 6.70 20.91 6.48
CA GLY A 304 5.32 20.74 6.94
C GLY A 304 4.52 19.68 6.15
N TRP A 305 4.89 19.46 4.91
CA TRP A 305 4.54 18.30 4.11
C TRP A 305 5.81 17.83 3.39
N PRO A 306 6.14 16.54 3.36
CA PRO A 306 5.42 15.41 3.97
C PRO A 306 5.95 14.97 5.35
N ASN A 307 6.70 15.83 6.06
CA ASN A 307 7.37 15.44 7.32
C ASN A 307 7.15 16.48 8.45
N PRO A 308 5.91 16.72 8.90
CA PRO A 308 5.66 17.57 10.07
C PRO A 308 6.20 16.90 11.35
N SER A 309 6.52 17.70 12.35
CA SER A 309 7.22 17.24 13.56
C SER A 309 6.50 16.12 14.34
N TRP A 310 5.16 16.07 14.28
CA TRP A 310 4.36 15.03 14.93
C TRP A 310 4.57 13.65 14.28
N SER A 311 4.79 13.59 12.97
CA SER A 311 4.85 12.33 12.23
C SER A 311 6.07 11.47 12.55
N THR A 312 7.16 12.10 12.99
CA THR A 312 8.40 11.42 13.35
C THR A 312 8.53 11.15 14.85
N LEU A 313 7.65 11.75 15.67
CA LEU A 313 7.77 11.71 17.15
C LEU A 313 7.87 10.28 17.67
N LEU A 314 6.92 9.43 17.31
CA LEU A 314 6.86 8.05 17.82
C LEU A 314 8.14 7.29 17.45
N PHE A 315 8.54 7.28 16.19
CA PHE A 315 9.72 6.55 15.72
C PHE A 315 11.01 7.07 16.38
N ARG A 316 11.19 8.39 16.44
CA ARG A 316 12.36 9.01 17.13
C ARG A 316 12.44 8.62 18.60
N ARG A 317 11.30 8.62 19.29
CA ARG A 317 11.27 8.28 20.73
C ARG A 317 11.51 6.79 20.97
N LEU A 318 10.95 5.92 20.16
CA LEU A 318 11.18 4.48 20.24
C LEU A 318 12.64 4.12 19.99
N THR A 319 13.30 4.74 19.01
CA THR A 319 14.72 4.46 18.70
C THR A 319 15.69 4.90 19.80
N THR A 320 15.26 5.65 20.81
CA THR A 320 16.06 5.94 22.01
C THR A 320 16.20 4.71 22.91
N ASN A 321 15.26 3.76 22.87
CA ASN A 321 15.37 2.48 23.55
C ASN A 321 16.27 1.53 22.75
N THR A 322 17.25 0.92 23.42
CA THR A 322 18.22 0.02 22.76
C THR A 322 17.55 -1.25 22.26
N GLY A 323 16.57 -1.78 23.00
CA GLY A 323 15.84 -2.99 22.60
C GLY A 323 15.06 -2.79 21.31
N PHE A 324 14.28 -1.70 21.23
CA PHE A 324 13.54 -1.36 20.01
C PHE A 324 14.48 -1.04 18.83
N ARG A 325 15.54 -0.27 19.07
CA ARG A 325 16.51 0.06 18.04
C ARG A 325 17.14 -1.19 17.44
N ASN A 326 17.55 -2.16 18.25
CA ASN A 326 18.09 -3.43 17.79
C ASN A 326 17.03 -4.25 17.03
N ARG A 327 15.78 -4.29 17.53
CA ARG A 327 14.63 -4.92 16.84
C ARG A 327 14.41 -4.32 15.45
N PHE A 328 14.41 -2.99 15.34
CA PHE A 328 14.26 -2.29 14.06
C PHE A 328 15.41 -2.61 13.09
N ILE A 329 16.66 -2.53 13.56
CA ILE A 329 17.85 -2.81 12.75
C ILE A 329 17.85 -4.26 12.26
N ASN A 330 17.57 -5.22 13.14
CA ASN A 330 17.48 -6.64 12.79
C ASN A 330 16.31 -6.90 11.84
N ARG A 331 15.14 -6.32 12.10
CA ARG A 331 14.00 -6.46 11.17
C ARG A 331 14.35 -5.93 9.78
N TYR A 332 15.05 -4.80 9.71
CA TYR A 332 15.49 -4.26 8.42
C TYR A 332 16.54 -5.16 7.75
N ALA A 333 17.48 -5.73 8.50
CA ALA A 333 18.44 -6.70 7.99
C ALA A 333 17.74 -7.96 7.45
N ASP A 334 16.75 -8.48 8.19
CA ASP A 334 15.95 -9.63 7.75
C ASP A 334 15.26 -9.37 6.41
N GLU A 335 14.69 -8.16 6.23
CA GLU A 335 14.07 -7.78 4.95
C GLU A 335 15.11 -7.60 3.83
N LEU A 336 16.28 -7.00 4.11
CA LEU A 336 17.38 -6.87 3.14
C LEU A 336 17.93 -8.23 2.69
N ASN A 337 17.87 -9.23 3.56
CA ASN A 337 18.30 -10.60 3.28
C ASN A 337 17.22 -11.46 2.60
N THR A 338 16.00 -10.94 2.44
CA THR A 338 14.84 -11.68 1.91
C THR A 338 14.06 -10.87 0.89
N ARG A 339 12.99 -10.17 1.31
CA ARG A 339 12.07 -9.44 0.39
C ARG A 339 12.77 -8.35 -0.38
N PHE A 340 13.70 -7.62 0.25
CA PHE A 340 14.39 -6.49 -0.36
C PHE A 340 15.67 -6.89 -1.13
N LEU A 341 15.90 -8.18 -1.36
CA LEU A 341 16.88 -8.60 -2.34
C LEU A 341 16.46 -8.11 -3.74
N ALA A 342 17.41 -7.51 -4.46
CA ALA A 342 17.12 -6.98 -5.80
C ALA A 342 16.53 -8.04 -6.75
N THR A 343 16.98 -9.30 -6.63
CA THR A 343 16.43 -10.42 -7.40
C THR A 343 14.96 -10.67 -7.11
N ASN A 344 14.57 -10.62 -5.83
CA ASN A 344 13.21 -10.89 -5.40
C ASN A 344 12.27 -9.73 -5.79
N ILE A 345 12.72 -8.48 -5.60
CA ILE A 345 11.96 -7.30 -6.02
C ILE A 345 11.75 -7.32 -7.54
N LYS A 346 12.81 -7.59 -8.33
CA LYS A 346 12.69 -7.63 -9.79
C LYS A 346 11.76 -8.74 -10.27
N ALA A 347 11.84 -9.93 -9.67
CA ALA A 347 10.91 -11.00 -9.96
C ALA A 347 9.46 -10.63 -9.64
N HIS A 348 9.23 -9.93 -8.52
CA HIS A 348 7.91 -9.47 -8.14
C HIS A 348 7.38 -8.38 -9.10
N ILE A 349 8.23 -7.42 -9.51
CA ILE A 349 7.90 -6.43 -10.55
C ILE A 349 7.47 -7.14 -11.85
N ASP A 350 8.24 -8.15 -12.29
CA ASP A 350 7.95 -8.92 -13.51
C ASP A 350 6.63 -9.69 -13.39
N GLN A 351 6.35 -10.27 -12.22
CA GLN A 351 5.10 -10.97 -11.95
C GLN A 351 3.90 -10.03 -12.04
N ILE A 352 3.95 -8.88 -11.38
CA ILE A 352 2.87 -7.88 -11.42
C ILE A 352 2.71 -7.33 -12.84
N PHE A 353 3.82 -7.03 -13.53
CA PHE A 353 3.75 -6.55 -14.91
C PHE A 353 3.12 -7.59 -15.85
N ALA A 354 3.45 -8.87 -15.68
CA ALA A 354 2.84 -9.94 -16.48
C ALA A 354 1.31 -9.99 -16.33
N THR A 355 0.77 -9.67 -15.16
CA THR A 355 -0.67 -9.63 -14.92
C THR A 355 -1.35 -8.49 -15.68
N ILE A 356 -0.73 -7.30 -15.74
CA ILE A 356 -1.35 -6.12 -16.38
C ILE A 356 -1.00 -5.95 -17.86
N SER A 357 0.12 -6.54 -18.31
CA SER A 357 0.67 -6.31 -19.66
C SER A 357 -0.30 -6.59 -20.81
N PRO A 358 -1.23 -7.56 -20.74
CA PRO A 358 -2.20 -7.77 -21.79
C PRO A 358 -3.13 -6.58 -22.03
N GLU A 359 -3.43 -5.81 -20.97
CA GLU A 359 -4.38 -4.70 -21.00
C GLU A 359 -3.72 -3.33 -21.21
N VAL A 360 -2.40 -3.24 -21.02
CA VAL A 360 -1.63 -1.97 -21.07
C VAL A 360 -1.88 -1.21 -22.37
N THR A 361 -1.81 -1.87 -23.53
CA THR A 361 -1.97 -1.19 -24.81
C THR A 361 -3.36 -0.55 -24.95
N ALA A 362 -4.41 -1.29 -24.61
CA ALA A 362 -5.78 -0.78 -24.66
C ALA A 362 -6.00 0.39 -23.70
N HIS A 363 -5.48 0.26 -22.48
CA HIS A 363 -5.54 1.31 -21.45
C HIS A 363 -4.85 2.60 -21.90
N TYR A 364 -3.64 2.50 -22.42
CA TYR A 364 -2.88 3.69 -22.86
C TYR A 364 -3.47 4.31 -24.10
N GLU A 365 -3.93 3.51 -25.08
CA GLU A 365 -4.63 4.03 -26.26
C GLU A 365 -5.90 4.81 -25.89
N ARG A 366 -6.62 4.38 -24.83
CA ARG A 366 -7.83 5.08 -24.33
C ARG A 366 -7.50 6.47 -23.79
N TRP A 367 -6.35 6.63 -23.12
CA TRP A 367 -6.04 7.83 -22.33
C TRP A 367 -4.89 8.69 -22.87
N LYS A 368 -4.08 8.23 -23.82
CA LYS A 368 -2.86 8.92 -24.29
C LYS A 368 -3.08 10.35 -24.80
N ASP A 369 -4.27 10.66 -25.27
CA ASP A 369 -4.63 11.98 -25.81
C ASP A 369 -5.46 12.82 -24.79
N ASP A 370 -5.59 12.35 -23.54
CA ASP A 370 -6.31 13.08 -22.50
C ASP A 370 -5.60 14.39 -22.17
N PRO A 371 -6.32 15.53 -22.13
CA PRO A 371 -5.72 16.83 -21.83
C PRO A 371 -4.96 16.90 -20.52
N SER A 372 -5.34 16.09 -19.52
CA SER A 372 -4.65 16.04 -18.21
C SER A 372 -3.19 15.56 -18.34
N LEU A 373 -2.88 14.69 -19.30
CA LEU A 373 -1.50 14.25 -19.55
C LEU A 373 -0.64 15.40 -20.05
N THR A 374 -1.13 16.16 -21.01
CA THR A 374 -0.43 17.32 -21.56
C THR A 374 -0.19 18.37 -20.46
N ASN A 375 -1.18 18.62 -19.60
CA ASN A 375 -1.04 19.52 -18.46
C ASN A 375 0.05 19.06 -17.46
N ASN A 376 0.29 17.75 -17.38
CA ASN A 376 1.34 17.13 -16.56
C ASN A 376 2.67 16.91 -17.32
N GLY A 377 2.79 17.42 -18.54
CA GLY A 377 4.00 17.28 -19.37
C GLY A 377 4.25 15.85 -19.86
N ILE A 378 3.22 15.04 -19.98
CA ILE A 378 3.29 13.64 -20.42
C ILE A 378 2.89 13.55 -21.90
N PHE A 379 3.79 13.01 -22.73
CA PHE A 379 3.58 12.80 -24.16
C PHE A 379 4.00 11.39 -24.54
N ILE A 380 3.03 10.52 -24.86
CA ILE A 380 3.26 9.10 -25.13
C ILE A 380 3.22 8.88 -26.64
N SER A 381 4.39 8.73 -27.25
CA SER A 381 4.54 8.43 -28.67
C SER A 381 4.65 6.93 -28.98
N ASP A 382 5.20 6.15 -28.07
CA ASP A 382 5.34 4.70 -28.13
C ASP A 382 5.02 4.11 -26.75
N ILE A 383 3.92 3.38 -26.68
CA ILE A 383 3.39 2.83 -25.43
C ILE A 383 4.38 1.81 -24.81
N ASN A 384 4.95 0.92 -25.64
CA ASN A 384 5.83 -0.11 -25.15
C ASN A 384 7.15 0.46 -24.62
N ALA A 385 7.72 1.44 -25.34
CA ALA A 385 8.92 2.13 -24.89
C ALA A 385 8.65 2.93 -23.61
N TRP A 386 7.48 3.57 -23.52
CA TRP A 386 7.08 4.38 -22.38
C TRP A 386 6.94 3.55 -21.09
N ILE A 387 6.12 2.49 -21.11
CA ILE A 387 5.97 1.63 -19.92
C ILE A 387 7.26 0.89 -19.61
N GLY A 388 7.99 0.42 -20.63
CA GLY A 388 9.27 -0.25 -20.49
C GLY A 388 10.30 0.61 -19.75
N TYR A 389 10.29 1.93 -19.97
CA TYR A 389 11.12 2.87 -19.26
C TYR A 389 10.81 2.86 -17.75
N TYR A 390 9.55 3.00 -17.33
CA TYR A 390 9.18 3.01 -15.91
C TYR A 390 9.42 1.66 -15.21
N ILE A 391 9.20 0.55 -15.90
CA ILE A 391 9.55 -0.78 -15.38
C ILE A 391 11.06 -0.91 -15.18
N ALA A 392 11.86 -0.43 -16.13
CA ALA A 392 13.31 -0.43 -16.02
C ALA A 392 13.81 0.43 -14.85
N GLU A 393 13.18 1.60 -14.61
CA GLU A 393 13.51 2.48 -13.49
C GLU A 393 13.16 1.84 -12.13
N MET A 394 12.03 1.15 -12.02
CA MET A 394 11.71 0.38 -10.80
C MET A 394 12.77 -0.71 -10.53
N LYS A 395 13.23 -1.41 -11.57
CA LYS A 395 14.29 -2.42 -11.46
C LYS A 395 15.65 -1.79 -11.12
N ASN A 396 15.97 -0.64 -11.71
CA ASN A 396 17.18 0.12 -11.40
C ASN A 396 17.20 0.56 -9.92
N PHE A 397 16.07 1.02 -9.40
CA PHE A 397 15.92 1.31 -7.98
C PHE A 397 16.19 0.06 -7.12
N ALA A 398 15.62 -1.08 -7.47
CA ALA A 398 15.82 -2.35 -6.77
C ALA A 398 17.29 -2.81 -6.77
N ASP A 399 18.02 -2.58 -7.86
CA ASP A 399 19.44 -2.95 -7.96
C ASP A 399 20.35 -2.08 -7.07
N ASN A 400 20.01 -0.80 -6.89
CA ASN A 400 20.89 0.15 -6.19
C ASN A 400 20.53 0.33 -4.71
N ARG A 401 19.24 0.31 -4.36
CA ARG A 401 18.75 0.68 -3.03
C ARG A 401 19.30 -0.16 -1.87
N PRO A 402 19.42 -1.50 -1.94
CA PRO A 402 19.81 -2.32 -0.79
C PRO A 402 21.16 -1.91 -0.17
N SER A 403 22.19 -1.71 -0.99
CA SER A 403 23.53 -1.32 -0.51
C SER A 403 23.56 0.08 0.09
N ILE A 404 22.79 0.99 -0.47
CA ILE A 404 22.72 2.39 -0.02
C ILE A 404 22.03 2.47 1.34
N VAL A 405 20.90 1.80 1.50
CA VAL A 405 20.14 1.78 2.77
C VAL A 405 20.97 1.13 3.88
N LYS A 406 21.71 0.08 3.57
CA LYS A 406 22.64 -0.55 4.52
C LYS A 406 23.66 0.47 5.07
N ASN A 407 24.23 1.30 4.20
CA ASN A 407 25.13 2.39 4.61
C ASN A 407 24.41 3.47 5.44
N HIS A 408 23.16 3.78 5.12
CA HIS A 408 22.36 4.73 5.90
C HIS A 408 22.11 4.20 7.33
N ILE A 409 21.80 2.92 7.49
CA ILE A 409 21.62 2.27 8.80
C ILE A 409 22.92 2.33 9.61
N MET A 410 24.04 1.94 9.00
CA MET A 410 25.35 1.99 9.68
C MET A 410 25.69 3.40 10.14
N SER A 411 25.52 4.39 9.27
CA SER A 411 25.77 5.78 9.60
C SER A 411 24.85 6.32 10.70
N GLN A 412 23.53 6.04 10.60
CA GLN A 412 22.53 6.56 11.53
C GLN A 412 22.71 6.03 12.96
N PHE A 413 23.10 4.76 13.10
CA PHE A 413 23.20 4.09 14.40
C PHE A 413 24.66 3.86 14.85
N ASN A 414 25.65 4.45 14.15
CA ASN A 414 27.07 4.32 14.43
C ASN A 414 27.54 2.87 14.51
N LEU A 415 27.09 2.02 13.57
CA LEU A 415 27.48 0.63 13.47
C LEU A 415 28.78 0.51 12.66
N PRO A 416 29.79 -0.26 13.13
CA PRO A 416 31.10 -0.25 12.50
C PRO A 416 31.12 -0.97 11.15
N ASP A 417 30.40 -2.10 11.02
CA ASP A 417 30.37 -2.91 9.79
C ASP A 417 29.15 -3.87 9.79
N SER A 418 29.07 -4.72 8.80
CA SER A 418 28.11 -5.84 8.73
C SER A 418 28.85 -7.08 8.23
N HIS A 419 28.43 -8.25 8.73
CA HIS A 419 29.08 -9.52 8.44
C HIS A 419 28.09 -10.60 8.07
N PRO A 420 28.46 -11.55 7.20
CA PRO A 420 27.63 -12.69 6.87
C PRO A 420 27.48 -13.62 8.08
N LEU A 421 26.22 -13.93 8.41
CA LEU A 421 25.83 -14.99 9.33
C LEU A 421 25.38 -16.21 8.50
N THR A 422 26.11 -17.31 8.62
CA THR A 422 25.70 -18.57 7.96
C THR A 422 25.07 -19.51 8.99
N ILE A 423 23.87 -19.96 8.69
CA ILE A 423 23.12 -20.96 9.46
C ILE A 423 23.16 -22.27 8.66
N THR A 424 23.59 -23.35 9.31
CA THR A 424 23.60 -24.69 8.73
C THR A 424 22.67 -25.59 9.53
N ASN A 425 21.72 -26.22 8.85
CA ASN A 425 20.81 -27.20 9.42
C ASN A 425 21.04 -28.56 8.74
N ASN A 426 21.62 -29.48 9.47
CA ASN A 426 21.96 -30.81 8.96
C ASN A 426 20.73 -31.75 8.91
N SER A 427 19.61 -31.36 9.51
CA SER A 427 18.42 -32.22 9.66
C SER A 427 17.12 -31.36 9.42
N VAL A 428 16.97 -30.84 8.19
CA VAL A 428 15.81 -29.95 7.83
C VAL A 428 14.46 -30.62 8.01
N SER A 429 14.37 -31.95 8.02
CA SER A 429 13.13 -32.68 8.31
C SER A 429 12.79 -32.75 9.80
N GLU A 430 13.74 -32.44 10.69
CA GLU A 430 13.60 -32.55 12.16
C GLU A 430 13.32 -31.19 12.80
N GLY A 431 13.56 -30.08 12.08
CA GLY A 431 13.30 -28.74 12.57
C GLY A 431 13.89 -27.64 11.70
N PHE A 432 13.75 -26.42 12.15
CA PHE A 432 14.28 -25.22 11.47
C PHE A 432 14.86 -24.23 12.49
N VAL A 433 15.52 -23.18 11.97
CA VAL A 433 16.05 -22.10 12.78
C VAL A 433 15.21 -20.84 12.55
N GLU A 434 14.63 -20.31 13.64
CA GLU A 434 14.01 -19.01 13.65
C GLU A 434 15.05 -17.93 13.93
N VAL A 435 15.08 -16.89 13.07
CA VAL A 435 15.98 -15.74 13.21
C VAL A 435 15.17 -14.50 13.58
N ASN A 436 15.54 -13.83 14.67
CA ASN A 436 14.93 -12.59 15.17
C ASN A 436 13.39 -12.66 15.31
N GLU A 437 12.83 -13.84 15.48
CA GLU A 437 11.38 -14.11 15.46
C GLU A 437 10.69 -13.69 14.13
N ASN A 438 11.44 -13.49 13.06
CA ASN A 438 10.95 -13.00 11.77
C ASN A 438 11.13 -13.98 10.63
N LEU A 439 12.25 -14.68 10.58
CA LEU A 439 12.58 -15.60 9.50
C LEU A 439 12.61 -17.05 10.00
N ASN A 440 12.00 -17.94 9.25
CA ASN A 440 12.07 -19.39 9.48
C ASN A 440 12.98 -20.01 8.42
N ILE A 441 14.21 -20.32 8.79
CA ILE A 441 15.21 -20.91 7.90
C ILE A 441 15.02 -22.42 7.85
N GLN A 442 14.45 -22.90 6.75
CA GLN A 442 14.13 -24.32 6.50
C GLN A 442 15.12 -24.97 5.52
N GLU A 443 16.05 -24.21 4.94
CA GLU A 443 17.04 -24.69 4.01
C GLU A 443 18.22 -25.35 4.76
N PRO A 444 18.94 -26.30 4.12
CA PRO A 444 20.14 -26.93 4.71
C PRO A 444 21.26 -25.92 5.03
N SER A 445 21.32 -24.82 4.28
CA SER A 445 22.23 -23.70 4.53
C SER A 445 21.64 -22.41 4.04
N TRP A 446 21.70 -21.38 4.87
CA TRP A 446 21.28 -20.04 4.55
C TRP A 446 22.32 -19.04 5.03
N THR A 447 22.51 -17.95 4.31
CA THR A 447 23.41 -16.86 4.70
C THR A 447 22.73 -15.53 4.54
N GLY A 448 22.78 -14.69 5.59
CA GLY A 448 22.30 -13.32 5.57
C GLY A 448 23.33 -12.38 6.20
N ASP A 449 23.32 -11.12 5.78
CA ASP A 449 24.18 -10.05 6.31
C ASP A 449 23.54 -9.40 7.52
N TYR A 450 24.27 -9.30 8.63
CA TYR A 450 23.81 -8.64 9.86
C TYR A 450 24.83 -7.61 10.35
N PHE A 451 24.33 -6.60 11.05
CA PHE A 451 25.15 -5.48 11.50
C PHE A 451 25.94 -5.85 12.76
N GLU A 452 27.23 -5.49 12.76
CA GLU A 452 28.10 -5.67 13.90
C GLU A 452 27.57 -4.89 15.14
N THR A 453 27.75 -5.44 16.31
CA THR A 453 27.27 -4.93 17.60
C THR A 453 25.76 -4.99 17.85
N VAL A 454 24.98 -5.46 16.89
CA VAL A 454 23.54 -5.70 17.06
C VAL A 454 23.32 -7.21 17.28
N PRO A 455 22.85 -7.64 18.45
CA PRO A 455 22.63 -9.05 18.73
C PRO A 455 21.57 -9.66 17.82
N VAL A 456 21.89 -10.76 17.14
CA VAL A 456 20.94 -11.57 16.36
C VAL A 456 20.42 -12.70 17.25
N GLN A 457 19.12 -12.83 17.34
CA GLN A 457 18.47 -13.89 18.10
C GLN A 457 18.29 -15.12 17.18
N LEU A 458 18.76 -16.28 17.63
CA LEU A 458 18.55 -17.56 16.95
C LEU A 458 17.80 -18.50 17.89
N LYS A 459 16.77 -19.16 17.37
CA LYS A 459 15.99 -20.14 18.10
C LYS A 459 15.80 -21.40 17.25
N ALA A 460 16.19 -22.55 17.77
CA ALA A 460 15.91 -23.82 17.13
C ALA A 460 14.45 -24.22 17.42
N ILE A 461 13.70 -24.59 16.38
CA ILE A 461 12.31 -25.03 16.45
C ILE A 461 12.23 -26.47 15.95
N ALA A 462 11.83 -27.38 16.83
CA ALA A 462 11.65 -28.78 16.47
C ALA A 462 10.40 -29.00 15.63
N ALA A 463 10.48 -29.87 14.62
CA ALA A 463 9.30 -30.31 13.88
C ALA A 463 8.41 -31.23 14.75
N PRO A 464 7.12 -31.39 14.43
CA PRO A 464 6.24 -32.27 15.19
C PRO A 464 6.81 -33.69 15.31
N GLY A 465 6.92 -34.17 16.56
CA GLY A 465 7.48 -35.48 16.89
C GLY A 465 8.98 -35.49 17.19
N TYR A 466 9.64 -34.34 17.12
CA TYR A 466 11.05 -34.15 17.50
C TYR A 466 11.16 -33.20 18.69
N GLU A 467 12.23 -33.33 19.44
CA GLU A 467 12.60 -32.43 20.54
C GLU A 467 14.13 -32.19 20.53
N PHE A 468 14.56 -31.05 21.07
CA PHE A 468 15.96 -30.68 21.24
C PHE A 468 16.51 -31.15 22.59
#